data_2ad0885a8d6ba4fbe8a816283723dfd8
#
_entry.id   2ad0885a8d6ba4fbe8a816283723dfd8
#
_cell.length_a   1.000
_cell.length_b   1.000
_cell.length_c   1.000
_cell.angle_alpha   90.00
_cell.angle_beta   90.00
_cell.angle_gamma   90.00
#
_symmetry.space_group_name_H-M   'P 1'
#
loop_
_entity.id
_entity.type
_entity.pdbx_description
1 polymer ?
#
loop_
_entity_poly.entity_id
_entity_poly.type
_entity_poly.pdbx_seq_one_letter_code
_entity_poly.pdbx_strand_id
1 'polypeptide(L)'
;MEKRTMRDYVYLTPSVLRHQLAGQWEEPLAAAFAARPVRILRLVASGSSYNAALCVRPYLRKWLDCEMLVTEPFTFCAYESCLPADELAVVISQSGYSTNALHALDTIRAKGRTAIGITSDPGSDFRTHADLLIDYGCGQESVGYVTMGVTALCLFLCLFALRSAHLAGRLSGDGLAAERQKLAQWADAYEQAIPAGEALLRSRYRQLSAMQTVCIAGAGAAWGVAREAALKLMETLQIPACAYELEEFLHGPELHLTPNHTLFFLASDPHDRARGAQLSRAASLVTEKTFFFTDDGGDLPVPSSPDALLTPLLFLPFFQLTAYRLTEDLHRWHKHPLVADFESAVSGKSANYVSKEVL
;
A
#
# COMPACT_ATOMS: atom_id res chain seq x y z
N MET A 1 -13.49 -16.10 19.39
CA MET A 1 -13.18 -16.04 17.93
C MET A 1 -11.78 -16.54 17.74
N GLU A 2 -11.55 -17.44 16.79
CA GLU A 2 -10.22 -17.91 16.44
C GLU A 2 -9.38 -16.73 15.93
N LYS A 3 -8.14 -16.61 16.40
CA LYS A 3 -7.25 -15.51 16.06
C LYS A 3 -6.81 -15.68 14.60
N ARG A 4 -7.12 -14.70 13.76
CA ARG A 4 -6.67 -14.69 12.36
C ARG A 4 -5.20 -14.32 12.25
N THR A 5 -4.52 -14.96 11.32
CA THR A 5 -3.11 -14.69 10.95
C THR A 5 -3.04 -13.73 9.75
N MET A 6 -1.85 -13.23 9.42
CA MET A 6 -1.64 -12.48 8.18
C MET A 6 -2.06 -13.30 6.94
N ARG A 7 -1.75 -14.61 6.93
CA ARG A 7 -2.16 -15.50 5.85
C ARG A 7 -3.68 -15.51 5.68
N ASP A 8 -4.43 -15.60 6.78
CA ASP A 8 -5.90 -15.58 6.73
C ASP A 8 -6.42 -14.27 6.14
N TYR A 9 -5.78 -13.13 6.43
CA TYR A 9 -6.14 -11.85 5.86
C TYR A 9 -5.80 -11.75 4.37
N VAL A 10 -4.70 -12.36 3.88
CA VAL A 10 -4.42 -12.45 2.45
C VAL A 10 -5.56 -13.18 1.74
N TYR A 11 -6.02 -14.32 2.27
CA TYR A 11 -7.13 -15.10 1.70
C TYR A 11 -8.50 -14.44 1.88
N LEU A 12 -8.67 -13.58 2.88
CA LEU A 12 -9.90 -12.81 3.10
C LEU A 12 -10.00 -11.60 2.14
N THR A 13 -8.87 -11.07 1.68
CA THR A 13 -8.80 -9.86 0.85
C THR A 13 -9.76 -9.90 -0.34
N PRO A 14 -9.86 -10.97 -1.17
CA PRO A 14 -10.79 -10.99 -2.31
C PRO A 14 -12.25 -10.76 -1.92
N SER A 15 -12.70 -11.31 -0.78
CA SER A 15 -14.08 -11.10 -0.31
C SER A 15 -14.33 -9.65 0.12
N VAL A 16 -13.33 -8.99 0.71
CA VAL A 16 -13.40 -7.58 1.08
C VAL A 16 -13.42 -6.68 -0.15
N LEU A 17 -12.61 -6.99 -1.16
CA LEU A 17 -12.64 -6.27 -2.44
C LEU A 17 -14.02 -6.35 -3.12
N ARG A 18 -14.64 -7.54 -3.14
CA ARG A 18 -16.01 -7.71 -3.66
C ARG A 18 -17.04 -6.95 -2.83
N HIS A 19 -16.88 -6.90 -1.50
CA HIS A 19 -17.73 -6.12 -0.62
C HIS A 19 -17.63 -4.61 -0.94
N GLN A 20 -16.41 -4.09 -1.13
CA GLN A 20 -16.21 -2.70 -1.51
C GLN A 20 -16.84 -2.39 -2.89
N LEU A 21 -16.65 -3.28 -3.88
CA LEU A 21 -17.24 -3.13 -5.21
C LEU A 21 -18.77 -3.14 -5.21
N ALA A 22 -19.39 -3.86 -4.29
CA ALA A 22 -20.85 -3.89 -4.13
C ALA A 22 -21.41 -2.66 -3.39
N GLY A 23 -20.56 -1.94 -2.66
CA GLY A 23 -20.93 -0.75 -1.91
C GLY A 23 -20.68 0.56 -2.66
N GLN A 24 -20.82 1.65 -1.90
CA GLN A 24 -20.55 3.02 -2.35
C GLN A 24 -19.70 3.75 -1.27
N TRP A 25 -18.69 3.08 -0.79
CA TRP A 25 -17.81 3.55 0.29
C TRP A 25 -17.09 4.84 -0.06
N GLU A 26 -16.82 5.04 -1.34
CA GLU A 26 -16.11 6.20 -1.92
C GLU A 26 -16.97 7.46 -2.02
N GLU A 27 -18.30 7.35 -1.94
CA GLU A 27 -19.23 8.46 -2.23
C GLU A 27 -18.98 9.70 -1.36
N PRO A 28 -18.77 9.60 -0.03
CA PRO A 28 -18.53 10.79 0.78
C PRO A 28 -17.27 11.56 0.37
N LEU A 29 -16.19 10.85 0.00
CA LEU A 29 -14.96 11.48 -0.47
C LEU A 29 -15.13 12.10 -1.85
N ALA A 30 -15.82 11.40 -2.76
CA ALA A 30 -16.08 11.90 -4.10
C ALA A 30 -16.98 13.15 -4.08
N ALA A 31 -18.00 13.16 -3.22
CA ALA A 31 -18.84 14.33 -2.99
C ALA A 31 -18.04 15.52 -2.44
N ALA A 32 -17.18 15.30 -1.45
CA ALA A 32 -16.31 16.34 -0.89
C ALA A 32 -15.32 16.89 -1.95
N PHE A 33 -14.78 16.03 -2.80
CA PHE A 33 -13.90 16.42 -3.91
C PHE A 33 -14.64 17.24 -4.96
N ALA A 34 -15.87 16.85 -5.32
CA ALA A 34 -16.69 17.52 -6.34
C ALA A 34 -17.31 18.84 -5.85
N ALA A 35 -17.41 19.07 -4.54
CA ALA A 35 -18.06 20.25 -3.96
C ALA A 35 -17.37 21.58 -4.28
N ARG A 36 -16.12 21.55 -4.75
CA ARG A 36 -15.32 22.73 -5.09
C ARG A 36 -14.24 22.38 -6.11
N PRO A 37 -13.69 23.34 -6.84
CA PRO A 37 -12.49 23.09 -7.66
C PRO A 37 -11.32 22.62 -6.79
N VAL A 38 -10.74 21.47 -7.15
CA VAL A 38 -9.53 20.89 -6.50
C VAL A 38 -8.45 20.78 -7.56
N ARG A 39 -7.37 21.55 -7.38
CA ARG A 39 -6.16 21.48 -8.24
C ARG A 39 -5.06 20.62 -7.61
N ILE A 40 -5.09 20.45 -6.29
CA ILE A 40 -4.14 19.60 -5.56
C ILE A 40 -4.95 18.69 -4.63
N LEU A 41 -4.78 17.39 -4.81
CA LEU A 41 -5.24 16.39 -3.85
C LEU A 41 -4.03 15.86 -3.09
N ARG A 42 -4.00 16.12 -1.78
CA ARG A 42 -2.95 15.64 -0.90
C ARG A 42 -3.47 14.50 -0.03
N LEU A 43 -2.83 13.34 -0.12
CA LEU A 43 -3.06 12.21 0.76
C LEU A 43 -1.98 12.20 1.84
N VAL A 44 -2.39 12.42 3.10
CA VAL A 44 -1.48 12.46 4.26
C VAL A 44 -1.57 11.11 4.98
N ALA A 45 -0.50 10.34 4.97
CA ALA A 45 -0.50 8.97 5.49
C ALA A 45 0.89 8.50 5.94
N SER A 46 0.94 7.41 6.72
CA SER A 46 2.18 6.73 7.13
C SER A 46 2.11 5.23 6.81
N GLY A 47 3.28 4.59 6.68
CA GLY A 47 3.41 3.14 6.56
C GLY A 47 2.62 2.56 5.39
N SER A 48 1.87 1.49 5.61
CA SER A 48 1.09 0.81 4.57
C SER A 48 0.04 1.72 3.93
N SER A 49 -0.55 2.68 4.65
CA SER A 49 -1.50 3.64 4.06
C SER A 49 -0.81 4.61 3.10
N TYR A 50 0.42 5.05 3.41
CA TYR A 50 1.24 5.84 2.51
C TYR A 50 1.63 5.04 1.26
N ASN A 51 2.06 3.79 1.46
CA ASN A 51 2.44 2.89 0.37
C ASN A 51 1.24 2.57 -0.54
N ALA A 52 0.04 2.35 0.02
CA ALA A 52 -1.18 2.17 -0.75
C ALA A 52 -1.50 3.38 -1.64
N ALA A 53 -1.36 4.60 -1.11
CA ALA A 53 -1.56 5.82 -1.90
C ALA A 53 -0.56 5.92 -3.07
N LEU A 54 0.71 5.54 -2.85
CA LEU A 54 1.73 5.46 -3.91
C LEU A 54 1.40 4.39 -4.95
N CYS A 55 0.92 3.21 -4.55
CA CYS A 55 0.54 2.13 -5.45
C CYS A 55 -0.49 2.57 -6.50
N VAL A 56 -1.44 3.39 -6.11
CA VAL A 56 -2.53 3.81 -7.00
C VAL A 56 -2.38 5.23 -7.53
N ARG A 57 -1.33 5.96 -7.15
CA ARG A 57 -1.09 7.33 -7.62
C ARG A 57 -1.15 7.47 -9.14
N PRO A 58 -0.55 6.58 -9.97
CA PRO A 58 -0.68 6.66 -11.42
C PRO A 58 -2.13 6.49 -11.89
N TYR A 59 -2.89 5.57 -11.28
CA TYR A 59 -4.30 5.35 -11.59
C TYR A 59 -5.15 6.56 -11.20
N LEU A 60 -4.93 7.17 -10.04
CA LEU A 60 -5.61 8.41 -9.63
C LEU A 60 -5.35 9.54 -10.62
N ARG A 61 -4.10 9.73 -11.05
CA ARG A 61 -3.73 10.75 -12.05
C ARG A 61 -4.37 10.53 -13.43
N LYS A 62 -4.68 9.29 -13.79
CA LYS A 62 -5.41 8.98 -15.03
C LYS A 62 -6.85 9.56 -15.00
N TRP A 63 -7.49 9.55 -13.83
CA TRP A 63 -8.89 9.89 -13.68
C TRP A 63 -9.16 11.26 -13.05
N LEU A 64 -8.25 11.77 -12.22
CA LEU A 64 -8.40 13.06 -11.54
C LEU A 64 -7.59 14.14 -12.28
N ASP A 65 -8.25 15.27 -12.57
CA ASP A 65 -7.59 16.42 -13.19
C ASP A 65 -7.01 17.35 -12.10
N CYS A 66 -6.06 16.81 -11.34
CA CYS A 66 -5.39 17.53 -10.28
C CYS A 66 -4.00 16.97 -10.03
N GLU A 67 -3.15 17.76 -9.40
CA GLU A 67 -1.87 17.28 -8.88
C GLU A 67 -2.10 16.35 -7.68
N MET A 68 -1.33 15.25 -7.62
CA MET A 68 -1.42 14.26 -6.56
C MET A 68 -0.18 14.30 -5.69
N LEU A 69 -0.34 14.71 -4.44
CA LEU A 69 0.71 14.69 -3.42
C LEU A 69 0.44 13.56 -2.42
N VAL A 70 1.47 12.85 -2.03
CA VAL A 70 1.43 11.88 -0.93
C VAL A 70 2.50 12.30 0.06
N THR A 71 2.10 12.63 1.28
CA THR A 71 3.00 13.26 2.27
C THR A 71 2.86 12.56 3.62
N GLU A 72 3.96 12.36 4.32
CA GLU A 72 3.94 11.85 5.68
C GLU A 72 3.37 12.91 6.65
N PRO A 73 2.61 12.51 7.69
CA PRO A 73 1.93 13.46 8.58
C PRO A 73 2.88 14.44 9.28
N PHE A 74 4.07 13.99 9.70
CA PHE A 74 5.05 14.90 10.33
C PHE A 74 5.54 15.96 9.34
N THR A 75 5.93 15.55 8.14
CA THR A 75 6.37 16.46 7.06
C THR A 75 5.27 17.45 6.71
N PHE A 76 4.03 16.95 6.57
CA PHE A 76 2.87 17.79 6.32
C PHE A 76 2.69 18.86 7.42
N CYS A 77 2.63 18.46 8.69
CA CYS A 77 2.37 19.40 9.79
C CYS A 77 3.49 20.43 9.96
N ALA A 78 4.76 19.97 9.88
CA ALA A 78 5.91 20.81 10.20
C ALA A 78 6.34 21.72 9.03
N TYR A 79 6.18 21.28 7.79
CA TYR A 79 6.82 21.94 6.64
C TYR A 79 5.87 22.26 5.48
N GLU A 80 4.74 21.52 5.34
CA GLU A 80 3.91 21.61 4.14
C GLU A 80 2.43 21.92 4.42
N SER A 81 2.09 22.40 5.61
CA SER A 81 0.71 22.71 6.02
C SER A 81 0.16 24.05 5.50
N CYS A 82 0.78 24.64 4.48
CA CYS A 82 0.16 25.74 3.74
C CYS A 82 -0.90 25.13 2.81
N LEU A 83 -2.17 25.28 3.14
CA LEU A 83 -3.30 24.71 2.40
C LEU A 83 -3.97 25.78 1.52
N PRO A 84 -3.58 25.91 0.23
CA PRO A 84 -4.27 26.77 -0.73
C PRO A 84 -5.77 26.47 -0.82
N ALA A 85 -6.56 27.42 -1.32
CA ALA A 85 -8.02 27.27 -1.39
C ALA A 85 -8.46 26.10 -2.27
N ASP A 86 -7.66 25.73 -3.26
CA ASP A 86 -7.85 24.68 -4.24
C ASP A 86 -7.11 23.36 -3.89
N GLU A 87 -6.53 23.28 -2.69
CA GLU A 87 -5.97 22.02 -2.17
C GLU A 87 -7.00 21.30 -1.27
N LEU A 88 -7.19 20.00 -1.52
CA LEU A 88 -7.92 19.07 -0.66
C LEU A 88 -6.92 18.14 0.04
N ALA A 89 -6.75 18.30 1.34
CA ALA A 89 -5.95 17.39 2.16
C ALA A 89 -6.85 16.35 2.82
N VAL A 90 -6.46 15.08 2.71
CA VAL A 90 -7.17 13.93 3.27
C VAL A 90 -6.18 13.11 4.10
N VAL A 91 -6.49 12.84 5.36
CA VAL A 91 -5.63 12.08 6.26
C VAL A 91 -6.10 10.63 6.32
N ILE A 92 -5.17 9.70 6.15
CA ILE A 92 -5.48 8.26 6.12
C ILE A 92 -4.73 7.56 7.25
N SER A 93 -5.48 6.85 8.09
CA SER A 93 -4.93 5.95 9.10
C SER A 93 -5.85 4.75 9.26
N GLN A 94 -5.39 3.55 8.90
CA GLN A 94 -6.21 2.36 9.00
C GLN A 94 -6.77 2.17 10.42
N SER A 95 -5.94 2.25 11.44
CA SER A 95 -6.40 2.10 12.82
C SER A 95 -7.15 3.32 13.38
N GLY A 96 -6.91 4.52 12.83
CA GLY A 96 -7.46 5.77 13.33
C GLY A 96 -6.91 6.24 14.70
N TYR A 97 -5.84 5.60 15.21
CA TYR A 97 -5.20 5.93 16.50
C TYR A 97 -3.77 6.46 16.35
N SER A 98 -3.24 6.65 15.14
CA SER A 98 -1.88 7.16 14.96
C SER A 98 -1.78 8.62 15.37
N THR A 99 -0.93 8.94 16.35
CA THR A 99 -0.82 10.29 16.94
C THR A 99 -0.45 11.35 15.93
N ASN A 100 0.44 11.06 15.00
CA ASN A 100 0.82 11.96 13.93
C ASN A 100 -0.32 12.22 12.93
N ALA A 101 -1.17 11.22 12.66
CA ALA A 101 -2.33 11.39 11.79
C ALA A 101 -3.44 12.20 12.48
N LEU A 102 -3.67 12.00 13.78
CA LEU A 102 -4.56 12.85 14.58
C LEU A 102 -4.10 14.30 14.55
N HIS A 103 -2.79 14.54 14.77
CA HIS A 103 -2.22 15.88 14.68
C HIS A 103 -2.37 16.51 13.29
N ALA A 104 -2.30 15.72 12.22
CA ALA A 104 -2.54 16.24 10.87
C ALA A 104 -4.00 16.68 10.66
N LEU A 105 -4.98 15.95 11.18
CA LEU A 105 -6.39 16.37 11.17
C LEU A 105 -6.57 17.69 11.94
N ASP A 106 -6.01 17.81 13.14
CA ASP A 106 -6.07 19.03 13.94
C ASP A 106 -5.38 20.21 13.25
N THR A 107 -4.26 19.95 12.56
CA THR A 107 -3.54 20.98 11.78
C THR A 107 -4.41 21.51 10.64
N ILE A 108 -5.11 20.62 9.90
CA ILE A 108 -6.05 21.02 8.83
C ILE A 108 -7.19 21.86 9.41
N ARG A 109 -7.78 21.43 10.53
CA ARG A 109 -8.88 22.12 11.20
C ARG A 109 -8.43 23.50 11.72
N ALA A 110 -7.24 23.61 12.30
CA ALA A 110 -6.67 24.86 12.78
C ALA A 110 -6.43 25.89 11.65
N LYS A 111 -6.29 25.44 10.40
CA LYS A 111 -6.22 26.28 9.20
C LYS A 111 -7.61 26.66 8.66
N GLY A 112 -8.70 26.35 9.37
CA GLY A 112 -10.07 26.63 8.93
C GLY A 112 -10.51 25.79 7.73
N ARG A 113 -9.91 24.61 7.53
CA ARG A 113 -10.26 23.67 6.47
C ARG A 113 -11.00 22.46 7.05
N THR A 114 -11.84 21.84 6.24
CA THR A 114 -12.51 20.59 6.60
C THR A 114 -11.50 19.47 6.74
N ALA A 115 -11.36 18.92 7.95
CA ALA A 115 -10.51 17.78 8.23
C ALA A 115 -11.20 16.49 7.80
N ILE A 116 -10.70 15.86 6.74
CA ILE A 116 -11.24 14.60 6.21
C ILE A 116 -10.34 13.46 6.67
N GLY A 117 -10.91 12.50 7.39
CA GLY A 117 -10.22 11.31 7.88
C GLY A 117 -10.75 10.03 7.23
N ILE A 118 -9.86 9.17 6.73
CA ILE A 118 -10.17 7.84 6.21
C ILE A 118 -9.60 6.78 7.16
N THR A 119 -10.43 5.83 7.58
CA THR A 119 -10.05 4.78 8.53
C THR A 119 -10.82 3.48 8.24
N SER A 120 -10.35 2.34 8.77
CA SER A 120 -11.12 1.09 8.84
C SER A 120 -11.80 0.88 10.19
N ASP A 121 -11.60 1.83 11.13
CA ASP A 121 -12.22 1.80 12.45
C ASP A 121 -12.95 3.13 12.74
N PRO A 122 -14.22 3.26 12.34
CA PRO A 122 -15.01 4.46 12.62
C PRO A 122 -15.21 4.76 14.12
N GLY A 123 -14.95 3.78 15.00
CA GLY A 123 -14.98 3.95 16.45
C GLY A 123 -13.69 4.56 17.03
N SER A 124 -12.64 4.70 16.24
CA SER A 124 -11.34 5.21 16.64
C SER A 124 -11.34 6.69 17.01
N ASP A 125 -10.20 7.19 17.48
CA ASP A 125 -10.01 8.60 17.81
C ASP A 125 -10.19 9.54 16.61
N PHE A 126 -10.08 9.06 15.39
CA PHE A 126 -10.39 9.84 14.18
C PHE A 126 -11.77 10.50 14.25
N ARG A 127 -12.77 9.83 14.88
CA ARG A 127 -14.15 10.36 15.01
C ARG A 127 -14.25 11.71 15.72
N THR A 128 -13.28 12.06 16.58
CA THR A 128 -13.27 13.33 17.32
C THR A 128 -12.36 14.37 16.68
N HIS A 129 -11.49 13.96 15.77
CA HIS A 129 -10.53 14.82 15.08
C HIS A 129 -10.93 15.14 13.64
N ALA A 130 -11.71 14.27 12.97
CA ALA A 130 -12.20 14.53 11.61
C ALA A 130 -13.56 15.26 11.63
N ASP A 131 -13.76 16.22 10.72
CA ASP A 131 -15.06 16.83 10.43
C ASP A 131 -15.88 15.94 9.49
N LEU A 132 -15.20 15.20 8.59
CA LEU A 132 -15.76 14.15 7.78
C LEU A 132 -14.94 12.88 7.98
N LEU A 133 -15.56 11.91 8.66
CA LEU A 133 -14.98 10.59 8.87
C LEU A 133 -15.51 9.61 7.84
N ILE A 134 -14.60 8.90 7.17
CA ILE A 134 -14.91 7.96 6.09
C ILE A 134 -14.37 6.58 6.47
N ASP A 135 -15.27 5.60 6.51
CA ASP A 135 -14.91 4.19 6.52
C ASP A 135 -14.67 3.73 5.08
N TYR A 136 -13.49 3.13 4.80
CA TYR A 136 -13.21 2.64 3.45
C TYR A 136 -13.67 1.18 3.21
N GLY A 137 -14.47 0.61 4.14
CA GLY A 137 -15.14 -0.68 3.95
C GLY A 137 -14.25 -1.92 4.07
N CYS A 138 -13.06 -1.78 4.67
CA CYS A 138 -12.14 -2.90 4.88
C CYS A 138 -12.47 -3.73 6.12
N GLY A 139 -13.01 -3.09 7.17
CA GLY A 139 -13.09 -3.67 8.49
C GLY A 139 -11.73 -3.72 9.22
N GLN A 140 -11.73 -4.23 10.45
CA GLN A 140 -10.54 -4.23 11.30
C GLN A 140 -9.73 -5.52 11.13
N GLU A 141 -8.41 -5.39 11.17
CA GLU A 141 -7.47 -6.50 11.26
C GLU A 141 -7.03 -6.71 12.71
N SER A 142 -6.92 -7.97 13.14
CA SER A 142 -6.46 -8.35 14.49
C SER A 142 -4.96 -8.69 14.55
N VAL A 143 -4.23 -8.42 13.49
CA VAL A 143 -2.76 -8.52 13.41
C VAL A 143 -2.13 -7.15 13.46
N GLY A 144 -0.93 -7.04 14.01
CA GLY A 144 -0.22 -5.76 14.11
C GLY A 144 0.31 -5.22 12.78
N TYR A 145 0.34 -6.05 11.77
CA TYR A 145 0.92 -5.74 10.46
C TYR A 145 -0.18 -5.66 9.41
N VAL A 146 -0.42 -4.46 8.89
CA VAL A 146 -1.45 -4.22 7.86
C VAL A 146 -1.25 -5.18 6.68
N THR A 147 -2.27 -5.95 6.37
CA THR A 147 -2.22 -7.00 5.33
C THR A 147 -3.30 -6.78 4.29
N MET A 148 -4.55 -7.01 4.65
CA MET A 148 -5.74 -6.82 3.80
C MET A 148 -5.99 -5.33 3.53
N GLY A 149 -5.79 -4.49 4.56
CA GLY A 149 -6.10 -3.08 4.53
C GLY A 149 -5.35 -2.29 3.47
N VAL A 150 -4.12 -2.67 3.09
CA VAL A 150 -3.39 -1.99 2.03
C VAL A 150 -4.06 -2.16 0.68
N THR A 151 -4.46 -3.38 0.32
CA THR A 151 -5.13 -3.68 -0.95
C THR A 151 -6.54 -3.10 -1.00
N ALA A 152 -7.28 -3.20 0.10
CA ALA A 152 -8.61 -2.60 0.23
C ALA A 152 -8.56 -1.06 0.09
N LEU A 153 -7.56 -0.39 0.69
CA LEU A 153 -7.37 1.05 0.53
C LEU A 153 -7.04 1.41 -0.92
N CYS A 154 -6.23 0.61 -1.62
CA CYS A 154 -5.96 0.81 -3.05
C CYS A 154 -7.25 0.77 -3.87
N LEU A 155 -8.11 -0.23 -3.67
CA LEU A 155 -9.38 -0.32 -4.39
C LEU A 155 -10.32 0.85 -4.06
N PHE A 156 -10.45 1.20 -2.78
CA PHE A 156 -11.25 2.36 -2.36
C PHE A 156 -10.81 3.65 -3.06
N LEU A 157 -9.51 3.92 -3.12
CA LEU A 157 -8.99 5.10 -3.81
C LEU A 157 -9.22 5.05 -5.32
N CYS A 158 -9.14 3.87 -5.96
CA CYS A 158 -9.49 3.70 -7.37
C CYS A 158 -10.97 3.98 -7.62
N LEU A 159 -11.87 3.46 -6.78
CA LEU A 159 -13.31 3.72 -6.86
C LEU A 159 -13.62 5.21 -6.67
N PHE A 160 -12.98 5.86 -5.70
CA PHE A 160 -13.06 7.30 -5.49
C PHE A 160 -12.68 8.10 -6.75
N ALA A 161 -11.59 7.72 -7.42
CA ALA A 161 -11.15 8.41 -8.63
C ALA A 161 -12.17 8.28 -9.76
N LEU A 162 -12.72 7.08 -9.99
CA LEU A 162 -13.76 6.85 -11.00
C LEU A 162 -15.04 7.64 -10.69
N ARG A 163 -15.49 7.60 -9.43
CA ARG A 163 -16.68 8.34 -9.01
C ARG A 163 -16.50 9.84 -9.16
N SER A 164 -15.35 10.37 -8.79
CA SER A 164 -15.01 11.79 -8.94
C SER A 164 -14.95 12.21 -10.42
N ALA A 165 -14.37 11.37 -11.29
CA ALA A 165 -14.37 11.62 -12.73
C ALA A 165 -15.79 11.66 -13.33
N HIS A 166 -16.66 10.77 -12.84
CA HIS A 166 -18.08 10.76 -13.25
C HIS A 166 -18.82 12.03 -12.79
N LEU A 167 -18.67 12.41 -11.51
CA LEU A 167 -19.28 13.63 -10.97
C LEU A 167 -18.80 14.91 -11.69
N ALA A 168 -17.55 14.90 -12.15
CA ALA A 168 -17.00 15.99 -12.97
C ALA A 168 -17.39 15.94 -14.45
N GLY A 169 -18.24 14.99 -14.88
CA GLY A 169 -18.68 14.83 -16.26
C GLY A 169 -17.62 14.30 -17.23
N ARG A 170 -16.47 13.85 -16.73
CA ARG A 170 -15.37 13.29 -17.55
C ARG A 170 -15.55 11.82 -17.87
N LEU A 171 -16.41 11.14 -17.13
CA LEU A 171 -16.75 9.73 -17.31
C LEU A 171 -18.28 9.59 -17.35
N SER A 172 -18.82 9.02 -18.43
CA SER A 172 -20.25 8.75 -18.55
C SER A 172 -20.70 7.67 -17.56
N GLY A 173 -22.00 7.51 -17.34
CA GLY A 173 -22.54 6.44 -16.50
C GLY A 173 -22.13 5.03 -17.01
N ASP A 174 -22.23 4.80 -18.31
CA ASP A 174 -21.79 3.54 -18.92
C ASP A 174 -20.27 3.34 -18.79
N GLY A 175 -19.50 4.42 -18.94
CA GLY A 175 -18.06 4.42 -18.74
C GLY A 175 -17.70 4.06 -17.29
N LEU A 176 -18.38 4.64 -16.31
CA LEU A 176 -18.18 4.30 -14.89
C LEU A 176 -18.48 2.82 -14.62
N ALA A 177 -19.58 2.30 -15.18
CA ALA A 177 -19.93 0.89 -15.05
C ALA A 177 -18.86 -0.02 -15.68
N ALA A 178 -18.36 0.33 -16.86
CA ALA A 178 -17.30 -0.42 -17.54
C ALA A 178 -15.97 -0.41 -16.75
N GLU A 179 -15.56 0.72 -16.20
CA GLU A 179 -14.33 0.81 -15.39
C GLU A 179 -14.48 0.08 -14.04
N ARG A 180 -15.65 0.15 -13.38
CA ARG A 180 -15.93 -0.67 -12.19
C ARG A 180 -15.87 -2.17 -12.49
N GLN A 181 -16.33 -2.60 -13.68
CA GLN A 181 -16.19 -3.98 -14.13
C GLN A 181 -14.72 -4.40 -14.30
N LYS A 182 -13.85 -3.52 -14.80
CA LYS A 182 -12.39 -3.79 -14.84
C LYS A 182 -11.81 -3.95 -13.43
N LEU A 183 -12.22 -3.12 -12.47
CA LEU A 183 -11.79 -3.29 -11.08
C LEU A 183 -12.30 -4.62 -10.47
N ALA A 184 -13.49 -5.08 -10.85
CA ALA A 184 -13.98 -6.40 -10.44
C ALA A 184 -13.12 -7.54 -11.04
N GLN A 185 -12.78 -7.45 -12.32
CA GLN A 185 -11.87 -8.41 -12.98
C GLN A 185 -10.48 -8.39 -12.36
N TRP A 186 -9.98 -7.20 -11.97
CA TRP A 186 -8.72 -7.08 -11.23
C TRP A 186 -8.80 -7.76 -9.85
N ALA A 187 -9.91 -7.62 -9.12
CA ALA A 187 -10.09 -8.30 -7.84
C ALA A 187 -10.10 -9.84 -8.00
N ASP A 188 -10.66 -10.36 -9.10
CA ASP A 188 -10.60 -11.79 -9.42
C ASP A 188 -9.17 -12.22 -9.80
N ALA A 189 -8.42 -11.38 -10.53
CA ALA A 189 -7.00 -11.60 -10.82
C ALA A 189 -6.16 -11.60 -9.52
N TYR A 190 -6.48 -10.73 -8.56
CA TYR A 190 -5.82 -10.70 -7.26
C TYR A 190 -6.03 -12.02 -6.49
N GLU A 191 -7.26 -12.58 -6.50
CA GLU A 191 -7.52 -13.88 -5.89
C GLU A 191 -6.68 -15.00 -6.52
N GLN A 192 -6.53 -14.99 -7.84
CA GLN A 192 -5.70 -15.97 -8.57
C GLN A 192 -4.19 -15.74 -8.33
N ALA A 193 -3.74 -14.55 -8.02
CA ALA A 193 -2.35 -14.25 -7.69
C ALA A 193 -1.91 -14.88 -6.35
N ILE A 194 -2.84 -15.16 -5.43
CA ILE A 194 -2.54 -15.77 -4.12
C ILE A 194 -1.89 -17.14 -4.27
N PRO A 195 -2.51 -18.14 -4.94
CA PRO A 195 -1.88 -19.45 -5.13
C PRO A 195 -0.61 -19.38 -5.98
N ALA A 196 -0.49 -18.46 -6.93
CA ALA A 196 0.74 -18.23 -7.68
C ALA A 196 1.89 -17.79 -6.77
N GLY A 197 1.63 -16.86 -5.86
CA GLY A 197 2.58 -16.42 -4.83
C GLY A 197 3.03 -17.58 -3.92
N GLU A 198 2.10 -18.40 -3.44
CA GLU A 198 2.44 -19.59 -2.64
C GLU A 198 3.28 -20.61 -3.44
N ALA A 199 2.98 -20.80 -4.72
CA ALA A 199 3.74 -21.72 -5.56
C ALA A 199 5.18 -21.25 -5.76
N LEU A 200 5.40 -19.97 -6.01
CA LEU A 200 6.74 -19.37 -6.09
C LEU A 200 7.48 -19.49 -4.76
N LEU A 201 6.83 -19.15 -3.64
CA LEU A 201 7.41 -19.27 -2.31
C LEU A 201 7.87 -20.72 -2.04
N ARG A 202 7.07 -21.71 -2.35
CA ARG A 202 7.44 -23.13 -2.19
C ARG A 202 8.60 -23.53 -3.09
N SER A 203 8.59 -23.15 -4.37
CA SER A 203 9.63 -23.53 -5.33
C SER A 203 10.99 -22.87 -5.05
N ARG A 204 10.97 -21.66 -4.50
CA ARG A 204 12.17 -20.86 -4.18
C ARG A 204 12.48 -20.80 -2.68
N TYR A 205 11.87 -21.68 -1.88
CA TYR A 205 11.93 -21.62 -0.43
C TYR A 205 13.36 -21.48 0.13
N ARG A 206 14.33 -22.28 -0.38
CA ARG A 206 15.73 -22.22 0.08
C ARG A 206 16.38 -20.85 -0.16
N GLN A 207 16.10 -20.22 -1.30
CA GLN A 207 16.64 -18.89 -1.61
C GLN A 207 15.98 -17.82 -0.74
N LEU A 208 14.67 -17.90 -0.56
CA LEU A 208 13.89 -16.94 0.20
C LEU A 208 14.14 -17.05 1.70
N SER A 209 14.27 -18.28 2.26
CA SER A 209 14.58 -18.47 3.69
C SER A 209 16.02 -18.07 4.06
N ALA A 210 16.91 -17.93 3.07
CA ALA A 210 18.27 -17.45 3.23
C ALA A 210 18.43 -15.94 3.00
N MET A 211 17.34 -15.17 2.92
CA MET A 211 17.40 -13.70 2.83
C MET A 211 18.07 -13.09 4.04
N GLN A 212 19.01 -12.18 3.82
CA GLN A 212 19.70 -11.40 4.86
C GLN A 212 19.53 -9.90 4.66
N THR A 213 19.74 -9.44 3.43
CA THR A 213 19.50 -8.06 3.00
C THR A 213 18.71 -8.10 1.72
N VAL A 214 17.65 -7.33 1.66
CA VAL A 214 16.73 -7.32 0.53
C VAL A 214 16.67 -5.93 -0.09
N CYS A 215 16.81 -5.85 -1.41
CA CYS A 215 16.54 -4.64 -2.18
C CYS A 215 15.38 -4.94 -3.15
N ILE A 216 14.42 -4.04 -3.19
CA ILE A 216 13.24 -4.14 -4.05
C ILE A 216 13.15 -2.87 -4.88
N ALA A 217 13.24 -2.98 -6.19
CA ALA A 217 13.20 -1.83 -7.08
C ALA A 217 11.95 -1.84 -7.97
N GLY A 218 11.33 -0.68 -8.15
CA GLY A 218 10.15 -0.53 -9.00
C GLY A 218 9.82 0.92 -9.28
N ALA A 219 9.10 1.19 -10.36
CA ALA A 219 8.68 2.53 -10.76
C ALA A 219 7.14 2.64 -10.77
N GLY A 220 6.61 3.86 -10.78
CA GLY A 220 5.16 4.09 -10.83
C GLY A 220 4.38 3.41 -9.72
N ALA A 221 3.40 2.57 -10.07
CA ALA A 221 2.63 1.76 -9.12
C ALA A 221 3.51 0.72 -8.41
N ALA A 222 4.49 0.13 -9.11
CA ALA A 222 5.42 -0.84 -8.56
C ALA A 222 6.33 -0.23 -7.48
N TRP A 223 6.57 1.08 -7.49
CA TRP A 223 7.26 1.79 -6.42
C TRP A 223 6.55 1.66 -5.07
N GLY A 224 5.21 1.88 -5.05
CA GLY A 224 4.41 1.69 -3.84
C GLY A 224 4.43 0.25 -3.33
N VAL A 225 4.37 -0.72 -4.25
CA VAL A 225 4.46 -2.16 -3.92
C VAL A 225 5.84 -2.52 -3.37
N ALA A 226 6.94 -2.00 -3.95
CA ALA A 226 8.29 -2.23 -3.45
C ALA A 226 8.47 -1.72 -2.01
N ARG A 227 7.94 -0.53 -1.71
CA ARG A 227 7.94 0.04 -0.35
C ARG A 227 7.14 -0.79 0.63
N GLU A 228 5.94 -1.26 0.23
CA GLU A 228 5.12 -2.10 1.09
C GLU A 228 5.76 -3.46 1.35
N ALA A 229 6.34 -4.07 0.32
CA ALA A 229 7.07 -5.33 0.43
C ALA A 229 8.28 -5.21 1.38
N ALA A 230 9.09 -4.16 1.24
CA ALA A 230 10.21 -3.89 2.13
C ALA A 230 9.73 -3.69 3.58
N LEU A 231 8.65 -2.91 3.78
CA LEU A 231 8.05 -2.71 5.10
C LEU A 231 7.63 -4.04 5.72
N LYS A 232 6.92 -4.91 5.01
CA LYS A 232 6.48 -6.22 5.53
C LYS A 232 7.65 -7.10 5.94
N LEU A 233 8.72 -7.16 5.12
CA LEU A 233 9.91 -7.95 5.47
C LEU A 233 10.64 -7.40 6.70
N MET A 234 10.72 -6.08 6.86
CA MET A 234 11.31 -5.47 8.06
C MET A 234 10.47 -5.72 9.31
N GLU A 235 9.15 -5.57 9.21
CA GLU A 235 8.23 -5.71 10.35
C GLU A 235 8.18 -7.15 10.90
N THR A 236 8.25 -8.15 10.02
CA THR A 236 8.03 -9.54 10.39
C THR A 236 9.32 -10.34 10.46
N LEU A 237 10.11 -10.40 9.37
CA LEU A 237 11.39 -11.12 9.34
C LEU A 237 12.51 -10.40 10.09
N GLN A 238 12.35 -9.10 10.38
CA GLN A 238 13.32 -8.27 11.08
C GLN A 238 14.70 -8.28 10.39
N ILE A 239 14.69 -8.24 9.06
CA ILE A 239 15.88 -8.14 8.22
C ILE A 239 15.95 -6.79 7.53
N PRO A 240 17.15 -6.26 7.21
CA PRO A 240 17.27 -5.07 6.38
C PRO A 240 16.58 -5.27 5.01
N ALA A 241 15.58 -4.44 4.73
CA ALA A 241 14.89 -4.43 3.45
C ALA A 241 14.71 -2.98 2.98
N CYS A 242 15.18 -2.67 1.77
CA CYS A 242 15.13 -1.34 1.20
C CYS A 242 14.33 -1.36 -0.10
N ALA A 243 13.55 -0.32 -0.31
CA ALA A 243 12.90 -0.07 -1.59
C ALA A 243 13.62 1.07 -2.33
N TYR A 244 13.76 0.93 -3.63
CA TYR A 244 14.34 1.93 -4.51
C TYR A 244 13.42 2.19 -5.70
N GLU A 245 13.37 3.46 -6.15
CA GLU A 245 12.86 3.71 -7.48
C GLU A 245 13.79 3.03 -8.49
N LEU A 246 13.23 2.60 -9.63
CA LEU A 246 13.91 1.67 -10.53
C LEU A 246 15.27 2.19 -11.04
N GLU A 247 15.35 3.48 -11.40
CA GLU A 247 16.61 4.10 -11.85
C GLU A 247 17.47 4.58 -10.68
N GLU A 248 16.88 5.03 -9.57
CA GLU A 248 17.61 5.40 -8.36
C GLU A 248 18.42 4.24 -7.78
N PHE A 249 18.05 3.00 -8.10
CA PHE A 249 18.85 1.82 -7.76
C PHE A 249 20.28 1.89 -8.31
N LEU A 250 20.51 2.61 -9.44
CA LEU A 250 21.82 2.79 -10.08
C LEU A 250 22.59 4.05 -9.61
N HIS A 251 22.08 4.75 -8.61
CA HIS A 251 22.71 5.94 -8.09
C HIS A 251 23.31 5.71 -6.69
N GLY A 252 24.00 4.58 -6.52
CA GLY A 252 24.72 4.20 -5.31
C GLY A 252 24.31 2.85 -4.72
N PRO A 253 23.00 2.50 -4.66
CA PRO A 253 22.57 1.21 -4.10
C PRO A 253 23.22 -0.02 -4.75
N GLU A 254 23.51 0.00 -6.03
CA GLU A 254 24.16 -1.10 -6.75
C GLU A 254 25.60 -1.36 -6.28
N LEU A 255 26.28 -0.33 -5.74
CA LEU A 255 27.69 -0.43 -5.35
C LEU A 255 27.93 -1.31 -4.11
N HIS A 256 26.90 -1.52 -3.27
CA HIS A 256 27.04 -2.38 -2.09
C HIS A 256 26.60 -3.83 -2.30
N LEU A 257 26.21 -4.19 -3.54
CA LEU A 257 25.73 -5.53 -3.85
C LEU A 257 26.79 -6.60 -3.59
N THR A 258 26.35 -7.70 -3.03
CA THR A 258 27.15 -8.92 -2.78
C THR A 258 26.29 -10.17 -3.08
N PRO A 259 26.87 -11.36 -3.19
CA PRO A 259 26.12 -12.60 -3.36
C PRO A 259 25.10 -12.90 -2.24
N ASN A 260 25.18 -12.20 -1.10
CA ASN A 260 24.24 -12.37 0.02
C ASN A 260 22.95 -11.56 -0.15
N HIS A 261 22.90 -10.60 -1.05
CA HIS A 261 21.70 -9.80 -1.31
C HIS A 261 20.64 -10.62 -2.03
N THR A 262 19.39 -10.34 -1.69
CA THR A 262 18.21 -10.79 -2.44
C THR A 262 17.59 -9.58 -3.13
N LEU A 263 17.36 -9.68 -4.43
CA LEU A 263 16.91 -8.56 -5.25
C LEU A 263 15.59 -8.91 -5.92
N PHE A 264 14.65 -7.96 -5.86
CA PHE A 264 13.39 -8.03 -6.58
C PHE A 264 13.26 -6.80 -7.48
N PHE A 265 13.07 -7.02 -8.77
CA PHE A 265 12.75 -5.97 -9.74
C PHE A 265 11.31 -6.12 -10.16
N LEU A 266 10.50 -5.08 -9.89
CA LEU A 266 9.06 -5.04 -10.15
C LEU A 266 8.82 -4.10 -11.33
N ALA A 267 8.53 -4.64 -12.52
CA ALA A 267 8.37 -3.85 -13.74
C ALA A 267 7.39 -4.55 -14.68
N SER A 268 6.14 -4.13 -14.64
CA SER A 268 5.04 -4.71 -15.41
C SER A 268 4.36 -3.73 -16.37
N ASP A 269 4.72 -2.46 -16.30
CA ASP A 269 4.26 -1.45 -17.23
C ASP A 269 5.11 -1.49 -18.52
N PRO A 270 4.54 -1.24 -19.72
CA PRO A 270 5.33 -1.16 -20.96
C PRO A 270 6.50 -0.18 -20.91
N HIS A 271 6.42 0.86 -20.09
CA HIS A 271 7.48 1.86 -19.97
C HIS A 271 8.69 1.37 -19.16
N ASP A 272 8.50 0.50 -18.17
CA ASP A 272 9.56 0.07 -17.24
C ASP A 272 10.05 -1.38 -17.46
N ARG A 273 9.24 -2.22 -18.13
CA ARG A 273 9.51 -3.66 -18.29
C ARG A 273 10.87 -3.97 -18.90
N ALA A 274 11.22 -3.32 -20.00
CA ALA A 274 12.49 -3.56 -20.69
C ALA A 274 13.68 -3.19 -19.79
N ARG A 275 13.55 -2.09 -19.04
CA ARG A 275 14.58 -1.61 -18.12
C ARG A 275 14.70 -2.51 -16.90
N GLY A 276 13.59 -2.90 -16.28
CA GLY A 276 13.55 -3.85 -15.16
C GLY A 276 14.20 -5.19 -15.53
N ALA A 277 13.90 -5.71 -16.71
CA ALA A 277 14.54 -6.93 -17.23
C ALA A 277 16.06 -6.76 -17.43
N GLN A 278 16.53 -5.60 -17.90
CA GLN A 278 17.95 -5.31 -18.03
C GLN A 278 18.63 -5.28 -16.66
N LEU A 279 18.07 -4.59 -15.69
CA LEU A 279 18.59 -4.50 -14.32
C LEU A 279 18.64 -5.87 -13.65
N SER A 280 17.57 -6.65 -13.78
CA SER A 280 17.51 -8.01 -13.23
C SER A 280 18.60 -8.91 -13.81
N ARG A 281 18.82 -8.89 -15.12
CA ARG A 281 19.92 -9.64 -15.74
C ARG A 281 21.30 -9.18 -15.25
N ALA A 282 21.52 -7.89 -15.11
CA ALA A 282 22.78 -7.36 -14.57
C ALA A 282 23.00 -7.78 -13.12
N ALA A 283 21.98 -7.69 -12.29
CA ALA A 283 22.00 -8.09 -10.88
C ALA A 283 22.28 -9.60 -10.71
N SER A 284 21.80 -10.43 -11.64
CA SER A 284 22.06 -11.89 -11.64
C SER A 284 23.53 -12.24 -11.86
N LEU A 285 24.37 -11.30 -12.32
CA LEU A 285 25.84 -11.48 -12.36
C LEU A 285 26.47 -11.41 -10.97
N VAL A 286 25.76 -10.82 -10.00
CA VAL A 286 26.27 -10.62 -8.63
C VAL A 286 25.65 -11.62 -7.66
N THR A 287 24.35 -11.92 -7.78
CA THR A 287 23.66 -12.82 -6.87
C THR A 287 22.64 -13.70 -7.59
N GLU A 288 22.61 -14.99 -7.24
CA GLU A 288 21.59 -15.94 -7.72
C GLU A 288 20.20 -15.72 -7.12
N LYS A 289 20.09 -14.83 -6.11
CA LYS A 289 18.84 -14.49 -5.43
C LYS A 289 18.21 -13.24 -6.07
N THR A 290 18.17 -13.21 -7.39
CA THR A 290 17.54 -12.13 -8.18
C THR A 290 16.22 -12.63 -8.74
N PHE A 291 15.17 -11.84 -8.57
CA PHE A 291 13.81 -12.13 -9.02
C PHE A 291 13.28 -10.97 -9.87
N PHE A 292 12.65 -11.30 -10.98
CA PHE A 292 12.00 -10.33 -11.85
C PHE A 292 10.50 -10.58 -11.91
N PHE A 293 9.71 -9.62 -11.43
CA PHE A 293 8.25 -9.66 -11.42
C PHE A 293 7.70 -8.74 -12.51
N THR A 294 6.99 -9.35 -13.42
CA THR A 294 6.36 -8.68 -14.57
C THR A 294 5.04 -9.38 -14.89
N ASP A 295 4.26 -8.82 -15.78
CA ASP A 295 2.98 -9.39 -16.23
C ASP A 295 3.12 -10.55 -17.21
N ASP A 296 4.29 -10.69 -17.87
CA ASP A 296 4.56 -11.76 -18.82
C ASP A 296 6.03 -12.22 -18.75
N GLY A 297 6.24 -13.52 -18.55
CA GLY A 297 7.56 -14.14 -18.58
C GLY A 297 8.46 -13.86 -17.36
N GLY A 298 7.92 -13.37 -16.25
CA GLY A 298 8.65 -13.16 -14.99
C GLY A 298 8.69 -14.40 -14.09
N ASP A 299 9.39 -14.27 -12.93
CA ASP A 299 9.49 -15.34 -11.94
C ASP A 299 8.15 -15.62 -11.22
N LEU A 300 7.30 -14.59 -11.08
CA LEU A 300 5.95 -14.72 -10.52
C LEU A 300 4.91 -14.63 -11.62
N PRO A 301 4.29 -15.74 -12.02
CA PRO A 301 3.23 -15.74 -13.01
C PRO A 301 1.94 -15.17 -12.39
N VAL A 302 1.65 -13.91 -12.66
CA VAL A 302 0.38 -13.28 -12.24
C VAL A 302 -0.62 -13.29 -13.40
N PRO A 303 -1.93 -13.33 -13.09
CA PRO A 303 -2.97 -13.20 -14.12
C PRO A 303 -2.89 -11.84 -14.82
N SER A 304 -3.38 -11.78 -16.05
CA SER A 304 -3.51 -10.51 -16.77
C SER A 304 -4.45 -9.55 -16.03
N SER A 305 -4.00 -8.33 -15.83
CA SER A 305 -4.80 -7.25 -15.28
C SER A 305 -5.49 -6.46 -16.40
N PRO A 306 -6.77 -6.10 -16.25
CA PRO A 306 -7.47 -5.26 -17.22
C PRO A 306 -6.92 -3.84 -17.36
N ASP A 307 -6.15 -3.38 -16.36
CA ASP A 307 -5.44 -2.10 -16.38
C ASP A 307 -3.98 -2.34 -15.91
N ALA A 308 -3.03 -2.02 -16.78
CA ALA A 308 -1.61 -2.22 -16.52
C ALA A 308 -1.12 -1.48 -15.25
N LEU A 309 -1.72 -0.32 -14.92
CA LEU A 309 -1.38 0.44 -13.72
C LEU A 309 -1.71 -0.30 -12.41
N LEU A 310 -2.57 -1.33 -12.47
CA LEU A 310 -2.96 -2.14 -11.31
C LEU A 310 -2.25 -3.51 -11.26
N THR A 311 -1.51 -3.87 -12.31
CA THR A 311 -0.75 -5.14 -12.36
C THR A 311 0.22 -5.28 -11.18
N PRO A 312 1.01 -4.25 -10.79
CA PRO A 312 1.96 -4.38 -9.67
C PRO A 312 1.32 -4.79 -8.34
N LEU A 313 0.05 -4.44 -8.11
CA LEU A 313 -0.68 -4.82 -6.91
C LEU A 313 -0.90 -6.34 -6.80
N LEU A 314 -0.84 -7.08 -7.91
CA LEU A 314 -0.93 -8.54 -7.95
C LEU A 314 0.33 -9.22 -7.37
N PHE A 315 1.42 -8.46 -7.15
CA PHE A 315 2.63 -8.97 -6.48
C PHE A 315 2.53 -8.94 -4.95
N LEU A 316 1.61 -8.16 -4.37
CA LEU A 316 1.45 -8.01 -2.92
C LEU A 316 1.22 -9.34 -2.20
N PRO A 317 0.35 -10.26 -2.67
CA PRO A 317 0.13 -11.54 -2.00
C PRO A 317 1.41 -12.35 -1.80
N PHE A 318 2.31 -12.37 -2.79
CA PHE A 318 3.59 -13.07 -2.67
C PHE A 318 4.43 -12.52 -1.51
N PHE A 319 4.58 -11.20 -1.41
CA PHE A 319 5.39 -10.58 -0.34
C PHE A 319 4.77 -10.78 1.04
N GLN A 320 3.43 -10.63 1.15
CA GLN A 320 2.71 -10.84 2.40
C GLN A 320 2.78 -12.29 2.88
N LEU A 321 2.59 -13.26 1.97
CA LEU A 321 2.71 -14.68 2.27
C LEU A 321 4.14 -15.08 2.61
N THR A 322 5.13 -14.54 1.90
CA THR A 322 6.55 -14.78 2.15
C THR A 322 6.95 -14.23 3.52
N ALA A 323 6.56 -12.98 3.82
CA ALA A 323 6.79 -12.34 5.10
C ALA A 323 6.21 -13.18 6.25
N TYR A 324 4.94 -13.55 6.17
CA TYR A 324 4.29 -14.38 7.18
C TYR A 324 4.97 -15.76 7.32
N ARG A 325 5.07 -16.50 6.21
CA ARG A 325 5.52 -17.88 6.22
C ARG A 325 6.95 -18.04 6.73
N LEU A 326 7.87 -17.20 6.28
CA LEU A 326 9.26 -17.26 6.72
C LEU A 326 9.41 -16.80 8.17
N THR A 327 8.59 -15.87 8.64
CA THR A 327 8.59 -15.46 10.04
C THR A 327 8.14 -16.60 10.95
N GLU A 328 7.10 -17.36 10.56
CA GLU A 328 6.66 -18.58 11.25
C GLU A 328 7.79 -19.63 11.28
N ASP A 329 8.28 -20.01 10.10
CA ASP A 329 9.22 -21.11 9.95
C ASP A 329 10.59 -20.83 10.61
N LEU A 330 11.01 -19.57 10.64
CA LEU A 330 12.26 -19.11 11.25
C LEU A 330 12.09 -18.61 12.69
N HIS A 331 10.88 -18.70 13.24
CA HIS A 331 10.53 -18.29 14.61
C HIS A 331 10.93 -16.81 14.91
N ARG A 332 10.63 -15.89 13.99
CA ARG A 332 11.05 -14.47 14.07
C ARG A 332 10.00 -13.51 14.59
N TRP A 333 8.95 -13.98 15.25
CA TRP A 333 7.95 -13.10 15.85
C TRP A 333 8.44 -12.34 17.09
N HIS A 334 9.51 -12.80 17.71
CA HIS A 334 10.04 -12.18 18.93
C HIS A 334 10.92 -10.98 18.57
N LYS A 335 10.51 -9.80 19.02
CA LYS A 335 11.31 -8.58 18.94
C LYS A 335 12.49 -8.66 19.91
N HIS A 336 13.58 -7.96 19.59
CA HIS A 336 14.67 -7.76 20.53
C HIS A 336 14.16 -7.06 21.80
N PRO A 337 14.50 -7.47 23.03
CA PRO A 337 13.96 -6.88 24.26
C PRO A 337 14.05 -5.36 24.33
N LEU A 338 15.15 -4.76 23.87
CA LEU A 338 15.33 -3.30 23.86
C LEU A 338 14.37 -2.56 22.91
N VAL A 339 13.69 -3.25 21.99
CA VAL A 339 12.66 -2.62 21.14
C VAL A 339 11.44 -2.24 21.97
N ALA A 340 11.10 -3.01 23.01
CA ALA A 340 10.02 -2.67 23.93
C ALA A 340 10.31 -1.36 24.69
N ASP A 341 11.55 -1.14 25.11
CA ASP A 341 11.98 0.08 25.78
C ASP A 341 11.88 1.28 24.82
N PHE A 342 12.31 1.11 23.57
CA PHE A 342 12.18 2.12 22.53
C PHE A 342 10.71 2.45 22.26
N GLU A 343 9.84 1.45 22.04
CA GLU A 343 8.41 1.64 21.78
C GLU A 343 7.69 2.34 22.96
N SER A 344 8.11 2.03 24.20
CA SER A 344 7.60 2.69 25.41
C SER A 344 7.98 4.16 25.48
N ALA A 345 9.19 4.53 25.02
CA ALA A 345 9.67 5.91 25.05
C ALA A 345 9.05 6.81 23.96
N VAL A 346 8.62 6.24 22.83
CA VAL A 346 8.17 6.98 21.64
C VAL A 346 6.87 6.38 21.08
N SER A 347 5.79 6.42 21.84
CA SER A 347 4.52 5.87 21.37
C SER A 347 3.99 6.60 20.12
N GLY A 348 3.76 5.85 19.06
CA GLY A 348 3.13 6.33 17.82
C GLY A 348 1.59 6.21 17.82
N LYS A 349 0.99 5.75 18.94
CA LYS A 349 -0.46 5.54 19.11
C LYS A 349 -1.00 6.37 20.26
N SER A 350 -2.24 6.81 20.15
CA SER A 350 -2.97 7.49 21.20
C SER A 350 -3.23 6.59 22.42
N ALA A 351 -3.52 7.19 23.57
CA ALA A 351 -3.79 6.46 24.82
C ALA A 351 -5.00 5.52 24.74
N ASN A 352 -5.92 5.78 23.81
CA ASN A 352 -7.12 4.97 23.62
C ASN A 352 -6.88 3.72 22.75
N TYR A 353 -5.68 3.58 22.15
CA TYR A 353 -5.34 2.41 21.35
C TYR A 353 -5.13 1.19 22.24
N VAL A 354 -5.90 0.16 21.97
CA VAL A 354 -5.69 -1.16 22.57
C VAL A 354 -5.09 -2.07 21.50
N SER A 355 -3.86 -2.54 21.74
CA SER A 355 -3.23 -3.51 20.85
C SER A 355 -4.10 -4.76 20.76
N LYS A 356 -4.40 -5.17 19.53
CA LYS A 356 -5.11 -6.41 19.25
C LYS A 356 -4.15 -7.58 19.02
N GLU A 357 -2.84 -7.31 19.10
CA GLU A 357 -1.81 -8.34 19.06
C GLU A 357 -1.89 -9.16 20.33
N VAL A 358 -2.20 -10.44 20.19
CA VAL A 358 -1.92 -11.45 21.20
C VAL A 358 -0.69 -12.15 20.66
N LEU A 359 0.46 -11.91 21.29
CA LEU A 359 1.70 -12.62 21.04
C LEU A 359 1.55 -14.12 21.32
#